data_4bc51ba2365b17000e3cde4c4250f18e
#
_entry.id   4bc51ba2365b17000e3cde4c4250f18e
#
_cell.length_a   1.000
_cell.length_b   1.000
_cell.length_c   1.000
_cell.angle_alpha   90.00
_cell.angle_beta   90.00
_cell.angle_gamma   90.00
#
_symmetry.space_group_name_H-M   'P 1'
#
loop_
_entity.id
_entity.type
_entity.pdbx_description
1 polymer ?
#
loop_
_entity_poly.entity_id
_entity_poly.type
_entity_poly.pdbx_seq_one_letter_code
_entity_poly.pdbx_strand_id
1 'polypeptide(L)'
;FFSPTVQAQVPAAPLPAEVTFTKHIAPILQRSCENCHRTGGVAPMALQTYEQSRPWARSIKARTGIGPRAGVMPPWYVEKEIGIQHFKNDPSLSDTEVAILAKWADTGAARGNAADMPAARTWNDSTQWSIGTPDLVVKTSEVLVKGTAPDWWGEIPPTPTGLTEDRYVAALEVREVNDVDSGGTGRETVGGRYVFHHMIWQTKVLDAPEEPINPAAPFDLEVL
;
A
#
# COMPACT_ATOMS: atom_id res chain seq x y z
N PHE A 1 -6.75 -46.34 -13.89
CA PHE A 1 -7.10 -45.39 -14.95
C PHE A 1 -7.73 -44.17 -14.29
N PHE A 2 -6.97 -43.05 -14.18
CA PHE A 2 -7.53 -41.77 -13.78
C PHE A 2 -7.93 -41.03 -15.06
N SER A 3 -9.21 -40.84 -15.27
CA SER A 3 -9.69 -39.96 -16.33
C SER A 3 -9.50 -38.50 -15.90
N PRO A 4 -8.84 -37.67 -16.70
CA PRO A 4 -8.74 -36.27 -16.40
C PRO A 4 -10.13 -35.63 -16.51
N THR A 5 -10.62 -35.05 -15.43
CA THR A 5 -11.82 -34.22 -15.42
C THR A 5 -11.50 -32.94 -16.19
N VAL A 6 -12.01 -32.83 -17.40
CA VAL A 6 -11.98 -31.59 -18.18
C VAL A 6 -12.95 -30.63 -17.51
N GLN A 7 -12.44 -29.67 -16.75
CA GLN A 7 -13.22 -28.54 -16.26
C GLN A 7 -13.65 -27.70 -17.48
N ALA A 8 -14.96 -27.67 -17.73
CA ALA A 8 -15.52 -26.79 -18.74
C ALA A 8 -15.25 -25.34 -18.35
N GLN A 9 -14.46 -24.63 -19.16
CA GLN A 9 -14.28 -23.18 -18.99
C GLN A 9 -15.64 -22.50 -19.17
N VAL A 10 -16.11 -21.84 -18.10
CA VAL A 10 -17.28 -20.98 -18.18
C VAL A 10 -16.94 -19.84 -19.14
N PRO A 11 -17.73 -19.60 -20.20
CA PRO A 11 -17.45 -18.49 -21.11
C PRO A 11 -17.39 -17.17 -20.35
N ALA A 12 -16.35 -16.38 -20.57
CA ALA A 12 -16.24 -15.04 -19.99
C ALA A 12 -17.46 -14.21 -20.42
N ALA A 13 -18.09 -13.52 -19.46
CA ALA A 13 -19.21 -12.64 -19.75
C ALA A 13 -18.79 -11.58 -20.79
N PRO A 14 -19.65 -11.23 -21.75
CA PRO A 14 -19.32 -10.24 -22.77
C PRO A 14 -19.01 -8.89 -22.12
N LEU A 15 -17.96 -8.23 -22.62
CA LEU A 15 -17.59 -6.90 -22.15
C LEU A 15 -18.70 -5.88 -22.43
N PRO A 16 -18.91 -4.87 -21.58
CA PRO A 16 -19.83 -3.78 -21.83
C PRO A 16 -19.58 -3.16 -23.21
N ALA A 17 -20.64 -2.80 -23.94
CA ALA A 17 -20.52 -2.16 -25.25
C ALA A 17 -19.70 -0.87 -25.16
N GLU A 18 -19.98 -0.05 -24.16
CA GLU A 18 -19.23 1.14 -23.81
C GLU A 18 -18.59 0.99 -22.43
N VAL A 19 -17.31 1.37 -22.31
CA VAL A 19 -16.60 1.38 -21.04
C VAL A 19 -16.24 2.83 -20.68
N THR A 20 -16.70 3.27 -19.50
CA THR A 20 -16.48 4.63 -19.00
C THR A 20 -15.77 4.60 -17.67
N PHE A 21 -15.07 5.69 -17.35
CA PHE A 21 -14.34 5.83 -16.09
C PHE A 21 -15.26 5.69 -14.89
N THR A 22 -16.33 6.49 -14.82
CA THR A 22 -17.19 6.58 -13.64
C THR A 22 -17.86 5.26 -13.31
N LYS A 23 -18.34 4.56 -14.30
CA LYS A 23 -19.13 3.33 -14.10
C LYS A 23 -18.28 2.07 -13.99
N HIS A 24 -17.17 1.98 -14.75
CA HIS A 24 -16.47 0.72 -14.90
C HIS A 24 -15.05 0.77 -14.34
N ILE A 25 -14.34 1.90 -14.50
CA ILE A 25 -12.93 2.00 -14.14
C ILE A 25 -12.74 2.44 -12.68
N ALA A 26 -13.47 3.46 -12.22
CA ALA A 26 -13.35 3.95 -10.86
C ALA A 26 -13.55 2.86 -9.79
N PRO A 27 -14.55 1.97 -9.87
CA PRO A 27 -14.70 0.89 -8.91
C PRO A 27 -13.50 -0.07 -8.88
N ILE A 28 -12.90 -0.35 -10.04
CA ILE A 28 -11.71 -1.20 -10.13
C ILE A 28 -10.51 -0.49 -9.49
N LEU A 29 -10.29 0.79 -9.82
CA LEU A 29 -9.19 1.57 -9.26
C LEU A 29 -9.31 1.71 -7.74
N GLN A 30 -10.51 1.99 -7.22
CA GLN A 30 -10.78 2.10 -5.79
C GLN A 30 -10.44 0.80 -5.05
N ARG A 31 -10.81 -0.34 -5.58
CA ARG A 31 -10.55 -1.63 -4.93
C ARG A 31 -9.08 -2.04 -5.02
N SER A 32 -8.47 -1.88 -6.20
CA SER A 32 -7.21 -2.55 -6.53
C SER A 32 -5.99 -1.61 -6.61
N CYS A 33 -6.17 -0.31 -6.76
CA CYS A 33 -5.08 0.62 -7.06
C CYS A 33 -4.92 1.73 -6.03
N GLU A 34 -6.01 2.26 -5.49
CA GLU A 34 -5.99 3.43 -4.61
C GLU A 34 -5.33 3.20 -3.26
N ASN A 35 -5.12 1.95 -2.83
CA ASN A 35 -4.32 1.69 -1.63
C ASN A 35 -2.93 2.34 -1.71
N CYS A 36 -2.34 2.36 -2.92
CA CYS A 36 -1.05 2.98 -3.19
C CYS A 36 -1.18 4.27 -4.02
N HIS A 37 -2.06 4.27 -5.05
CA HIS A 37 -2.23 5.35 -6.02
C HIS A 37 -3.29 6.36 -5.56
N ARG A 38 -3.03 7.07 -4.47
CA ARG A 38 -3.86 8.15 -3.94
C ARG A 38 -3.01 9.35 -3.55
N THR A 39 -3.65 10.49 -3.37
CA THR A 39 -3.01 11.65 -2.74
C THR A 39 -2.46 11.26 -1.36
N GLY A 40 -1.19 11.52 -1.11
CA GLY A 40 -0.50 11.07 0.10
C GLY A 40 -0.18 9.57 0.15
N GLY A 41 -0.41 8.81 -0.93
CA GLY A 41 -0.03 7.40 -1.04
C GLY A 41 1.43 7.20 -1.47
N VAL A 42 1.88 5.94 -1.51
CA VAL A 42 3.27 5.59 -1.83
C VAL A 42 3.59 5.59 -3.32
N ALA A 43 2.56 5.51 -4.19
CA ALA A 43 2.76 5.48 -5.63
C ALA A 43 3.07 6.88 -6.20
N PRO A 44 3.76 6.98 -7.34
CA PRO A 44 4.23 8.25 -7.90
C PRO A 44 3.11 9.14 -8.47
N MET A 45 1.88 8.62 -8.62
CA MET A 45 0.71 9.37 -9.10
C MET A 45 -0.56 8.86 -8.43
N ALA A 46 -1.53 9.74 -8.24
CA ALA A 46 -2.87 9.38 -7.78
C ALA A 46 -3.75 8.93 -8.95
N LEU A 47 -4.73 8.06 -8.67
CA LEU A 47 -5.69 7.51 -9.63
C LEU A 47 -7.14 7.62 -9.12
N GLN A 48 -7.42 8.60 -8.26
CA GLN A 48 -8.69 8.75 -7.56
C GLN A 48 -9.77 9.46 -8.41
N THR A 49 -9.34 10.28 -9.37
CA THR A 49 -10.25 11.02 -10.25
C THR A 49 -10.01 10.70 -11.71
N TYR A 50 -10.97 11.07 -12.56
CA TYR A 50 -10.81 10.93 -14.01
C TYR A 50 -9.60 11.72 -14.53
N GLU A 51 -9.42 12.94 -14.06
CA GLU A 51 -8.34 13.83 -14.45
C GLU A 51 -6.96 13.26 -14.07
N GLN A 52 -6.88 12.62 -12.90
CA GLN A 52 -5.67 11.94 -12.45
C GLN A 52 -5.40 10.65 -13.24
N SER A 53 -6.44 9.91 -13.59
CA SER A 53 -6.31 8.57 -14.18
C SER A 53 -6.18 8.58 -15.70
N ARG A 54 -6.90 9.48 -16.40
CA ARG A 54 -6.94 9.50 -17.86
C ARG A 54 -5.57 9.62 -18.54
N PRO A 55 -4.64 10.46 -18.07
CA PRO A 55 -3.30 10.55 -18.66
C PRO A 55 -2.52 9.23 -18.62
N TRP A 56 -2.85 8.36 -17.67
CA TRP A 56 -2.20 7.08 -17.44
C TRP A 56 -2.91 5.89 -18.07
N ALA A 57 -4.02 6.08 -18.80
CA ALA A 57 -4.85 4.99 -19.32
C ALA A 57 -4.04 3.94 -20.09
N ARG A 58 -3.12 4.36 -20.96
CA ARG A 58 -2.24 3.45 -21.72
C ARG A 58 -1.27 2.70 -20.82
N SER A 59 -0.71 3.36 -19.81
CA SER A 59 0.19 2.76 -18.84
C SER A 59 -0.55 1.78 -17.93
N ILE A 60 -1.77 2.10 -17.52
CA ILE A 60 -2.64 1.20 -16.76
C ILE A 60 -2.88 -0.08 -17.57
N LYS A 61 -3.34 0.03 -18.83
CA LYS A 61 -3.49 -1.12 -19.73
C LYS A 61 -2.20 -1.93 -19.84
N ALA A 62 -1.08 -1.27 -20.11
CA ALA A 62 0.18 -1.96 -20.31
C ALA A 62 0.64 -2.71 -19.06
N ARG A 63 0.49 -2.12 -17.88
CA ARG A 63 0.94 -2.71 -16.63
C ARG A 63 0.01 -3.78 -16.09
N THR A 64 -1.29 -3.63 -16.23
CA THR A 64 -2.26 -4.64 -15.80
C THR A 64 -2.29 -5.86 -16.72
N GLY A 65 -1.93 -5.69 -17.99
CA GLY A 65 -1.89 -6.76 -19.00
C GLY A 65 -0.60 -7.59 -19.06
N ILE A 66 0.38 -7.33 -18.18
CA ILE A 66 1.67 -8.06 -18.20
C ILE A 66 1.49 -9.55 -17.84
N GLY A 67 0.48 -9.88 -17.05
CA GLY A 67 0.30 -11.21 -16.44
C GLY A 67 1.03 -11.33 -15.09
N PRO A 68 1.00 -12.52 -14.45
CA PRO A 68 1.45 -12.74 -13.08
C PRO A 68 2.98 -12.75 -12.96
N ARG A 69 3.62 -11.62 -13.08
CA ARG A 69 5.08 -11.46 -13.00
C ARG A 69 5.49 -10.08 -12.51
N ALA A 70 6.77 -9.92 -12.16
CA ALA A 70 7.33 -8.65 -11.73
C ALA A 70 7.02 -7.51 -12.71
N GLY A 71 6.60 -6.36 -12.17
CA GLY A 71 6.21 -5.18 -12.92
C GLY A 71 4.71 -5.11 -13.29
N VAL A 72 3.91 -6.15 -12.96
CA VAL A 72 2.46 -6.09 -13.08
C VAL A 72 1.87 -5.10 -12.07
N MET A 73 0.74 -4.51 -12.41
CA MET A 73 -0.07 -3.71 -11.48
C MET A 73 -1.49 -4.31 -11.38
N PRO A 74 -2.00 -4.45 -10.14
CA PRO A 74 -1.32 -4.27 -8.86
C PRO A 74 -0.10 -5.21 -8.71
N PRO A 75 0.91 -4.89 -7.88
CA PRO A 75 2.07 -5.74 -7.66
C PRO A 75 1.72 -6.92 -6.72
N TRP A 76 0.71 -7.67 -7.12
CA TRP A 76 0.10 -8.77 -6.38
C TRP A 76 -0.12 -9.96 -7.31
N TYR A 77 0.95 -10.70 -7.55
CA TYR A 77 0.97 -11.84 -8.46
C TYR A 77 1.20 -13.17 -7.73
N VAL A 78 0.55 -13.29 -6.57
CA VAL A 78 0.56 -14.52 -5.77
C VAL A 78 -0.24 -15.62 -6.45
N GLU A 79 0.23 -16.84 -6.33
CA GLU A 79 -0.49 -18.02 -6.78
C GLU A 79 -1.63 -18.35 -5.80
N LYS A 80 -2.86 -18.35 -6.30
CA LYS A 80 -4.07 -18.50 -5.48
C LYS A 80 -4.57 -19.92 -5.39
N GLU A 81 -4.17 -20.75 -6.37
CA GLU A 81 -4.63 -22.13 -6.49
C GLU A 81 -3.74 -23.11 -5.69
N ILE A 82 -2.74 -22.62 -4.96
CA ILE A 82 -1.84 -23.43 -4.17
C ILE A 82 -2.26 -23.39 -2.69
N GLY A 83 -2.54 -24.58 -2.13
CA GLY A 83 -2.94 -24.72 -0.73
C GLY A 83 -4.39 -24.33 -0.48
N ILE A 84 -4.69 -23.96 0.78
CA ILE A 84 -6.04 -23.67 1.27
C ILE A 84 -6.26 -22.19 1.57
N GLN A 85 -5.35 -21.34 1.17
CA GLN A 85 -5.32 -19.93 1.59
C GLN A 85 -6.24 -19.08 0.74
N HIS A 86 -7.03 -18.25 1.42
CA HIS A 86 -7.80 -17.17 0.81
C HIS A 86 -7.24 -15.84 1.33
N PHE A 87 -6.72 -15.03 0.43
CA PHE A 87 -6.13 -13.75 0.81
C PHE A 87 -7.20 -12.73 1.14
N LYS A 88 -7.12 -12.17 2.35
CA LYS A 88 -7.99 -11.07 2.76
C LYS A 88 -7.59 -9.80 1.98
N ASN A 89 -8.59 -9.05 1.49
CA ASN A 89 -8.37 -7.80 0.74
C ASN A 89 -7.49 -7.98 -0.51
N ASP A 90 -7.64 -9.09 -1.20
CA ASP A 90 -6.93 -9.39 -2.45
C ASP A 90 -7.16 -8.29 -3.50
N PRO A 91 -6.12 -7.53 -3.89
CA PRO A 91 -6.24 -6.45 -4.86
C PRO A 91 -6.11 -6.91 -6.31
N SER A 92 -5.93 -8.21 -6.57
CA SER A 92 -5.73 -8.70 -7.93
C SER A 92 -6.92 -8.42 -8.82
N LEU A 93 -6.65 -8.35 -10.11
CA LEU A 93 -7.64 -8.14 -11.16
C LEU A 93 -8.04 -9.48 -11.74
N SER A 94 -9.33 -9.63 -12.05
CA SER A 94 -9.82 -10.69 -12.90
C SER A 94 -9.50 -10.41 -14.38
N ASP A 95 -9.50 -11.45 -15.21
CA ASP A 95 -9.29 -11.29 -16.66
C ASP A 95 -10.32 -10.32 -17.28
N THR A 96 -11.54 -10.34 -16.79
CA THR A 96 -12.60 -9.41 -17.21
C THR A 96 -12.24 -7.96 -16.86
N GLU A 97 -11.71 -7.69 -15.67
CA GLU A 97 -11.31 -6.35 -15.26
C GLU A 97 -10.10 -5.86 -16.05
N VAL A 98 -9.12 -6.71 -16.30
CA VAL A 98 -8.00 -6.41 -17.20
C VAL A 98 -8.50 -6.04 -18.59
N ALA A 99 -9.46 -6.80 -19.13
CA ALA A 99 -10.04 -6.53 -20.43
C ALA A 99 -10.87 -5.21 -20.46
N ILE A 100 -11.58 -4.89 -19.36
CA ILE A 100 -12.31 -3.61 -19.20
C ILE A 100 -11.32 -2.44 -19.20
N LEU A 101 -10.24 -2.52 -18.43
CA LEU A 101 -9.19 -1.49 -18.38
C LEU A 101 -8.54 -1.30 -19.76
N ALA A 102 -8.26 -2.39 -20.47
CA ALA A 102 -7.70 -2.34 -21.80
C ALA A 102 -8.69 -1.68 -22.80
N LYS A 103 -9.95 -2.08 -22.79
CA LYS A 103 -10.98 -1.52 -23.65
C LYS A 103 -11.16 -0.03 -23.41
N TRP A 104 -11.19 0.41 -22.15
CA TRP A 104 -11.26 1.83 -21.79
C TRP A 104 -10.12 2.63 -22.42
N ALA A 105 -8.89 2.14 -22.25
CA ALA A 105 -7.71 2.80 -22.80
C ALA A 105 -7.75 2.88 -24.35
N ASP A 106 -8.20 1.81 -25.00
CA ASP A 106 -8.25 1.70 -26.48
C ASP A 106 -9.37 2.52 -27.11
N THR A 107 -10.47 2.75 -26.38
CA THR A 107 -11.62 3.52 -26.88
C THR A 107 -11.59 4.99 -26.51
N GLY A 108 -10.41 5.53 -26.12
CA GLY A 108 -10.23 6.95 -25.87
C GLY A 108 -10.43 7.40 -24.43
N ALA A 109 -10.56 6.45 -23.51
CA ALA A 109 -10.64 6.69 -22.07
C ALA A 109 -11.80 7.66 -21.71
N ALA A 110 -13.03 7.31 -22.12
CA ALA A 110 -14.22 8.13 -21.88
C ALA A 110 -14.50 8.31 -20.38
N ARG A 111 -14.99 9.50 -19.99
CA ARG A 111 -15.31 9.84 -18.60
C ARG A 111 -16.58 9.11 -18.10
N GLY A 112 -17.65 9.18 -18.87
CA GLY A 112 -18.97 8.69 -18.47
C GLY A 112 -19.80 9.71 -17.67
N ASN A 113 -20.94 9.25 -17.15
CA ASN A 113 -21.87 10.08 -16.37
C ASN A 113 -21.37 10.24 -14.92
N ALA A 114 -21.37 11.47 -14.43
CA ALA A 114 -20.96 11.76 -13.04
C ALA A 114 -21.85 11.04 -12.00
N ALA A 115 -23.10 10.78 -12.31
CA ALA A 115 -24.01 10.04 -11.42
C ALA A 115 -23.62 8.58 -11.19
N ASP A 116 -22.82 7.99 -12.10
CA ASP A 116 -22.33 6.63 -11.98
C ASP A 116 -21.02 6.56 -11.13
N MET A 117 -20.49 7.69 -10.70
CA MET A 117 -19.25 7.69 -9.92
C MET A 117 -19.49 7.10 -8.52
N PRO A 118 -18.75 6.07 -8.11
CA PRO A 118 -18.85 5.56 -6.75
C PRO A 118 -18.42 6.62 -5.74
N ALA A 119 -18.92 6.49 -4.51
CA ALA A 119 -18.48 7.34 -3.41
C ALA A 119 -16.96 7.24 -3.23
N ALA A 120 -16.32 8.38 -3.01
CA ALA A 120 -14.89 8.40 -2.76
C ALA A 120 -14.55 7.61 -1.49
N ARG A 121 -13.44 6.88 -1.50
CA ARG A 121 -12.94 6.22 -0.32
C ARG A 121 -12.35 7.25 0.64
N THR A 122 -12.60 7.04 1.92
CA THR A 122 -11.93 7.78 2.98
C THR A 122 -10.65 7.07 3.37
N TRP A 123 -9.61 7.84 3.59
CA TRP A 123 -8.31 7.34 4.01
C TRP A 123 -7.93 7.97 5.33
N ASN A 124 -7.43 7.17 6.24
CA ASN A 124 -6.82 7.73 7.43
C ASN A 124 -5.59 8.52 7.00
N ASP A 125 -5.53 9.77 7.42
CA ASP A 125 -4.32 10.54 7.24
C ASP A 125 -3.21 10.04 8.18
N SER A 126 -2.00 10.50 7.95
CA SER A 126 -0.85 10.08 8.74
C SER A 126 -0.90 10.58 10.19
N THR A 127 -1.88 11.37 10.58
CA THR A 127 -2.02 11.92 11.93
C THR A 127 -2.88 11.06 12.84
N GLN A 128 -3.67 10.15 12.27
CA GLN A 128 -4.59 9.29 13.04
C GLN A 128 -4.14 7.84 13.02
N TRP A 129 -4.26 7.16 14.16
CA TRP A 129 -4.05 5.74 14.25
C TRP A 129 -5.18 4.97 13.54
N SER A 130 -4.84 3.99 12.72
CA SER A 130 -5.83 3.16 12.03
C SER A 130 -6.46 2.12 12.95
N ILE A 131 -5.77 1.77 14.03
CA ILE A 131 -6.25 0.85 15.07
C ILE A 131 -7.17 1.53 16.11
N GLY A 132 -7.47 2.82 15.96
CA GLY A 132 -8.19 3.63 16.94
C GLY A 132 -7.25 4.30 17.95
N THR A 133 -7.77 4.75 19.08
CA THR A 133 -6.95 5.34 20.14
C THR A 133 -6.09 4.26 20.81
N PRO A 134 -4.76 4.31 20.75
CA PRO A 134 -3.92 3.31 21.37
C PRO A 134 -3.92 3.47 22.89
N ASP A 135 -3.89 2.34 23.61
CA ASP A 135 -3.73 2.33 25.07
C ASP A 135 -2.28 2.60 25.49
N LEU A 136 -1.34 2.31 24.61
CA LEU A 136 0.09 2.52 24.81
C LEU A 136 0.74 3.03 23.55
N VAL A 137 1.52 4.10 23.66
CA VAL A 137 2.39 4.62 22.61
C VAL A 137 3.83 4.58 23.11
N VAL A 138 4.67 3.85 22.38
CA VAL A 138 6.12 3.80 22.65
C VAL A 138 6.82 4.57 21.55
N LYS A 139 7.61 5.57 21.93
CA LYS A 139 8.40 6.39 21.00
C LYS A 139 9.86 5.97 21.09
N THR A 140 10.41 5.50 19.99
CA THR A 140 11.85 5.16 19.90
C THR A 140 12.74 6.40 19.95
N SER A 141 14.04 6.20 20.10
CA SER A 141 15.02 7.26 19.88
C SER A 141 14.89 7.86 18.48
N GLU A 142 15.22 9.12 18.36
CA GLU A 142 15.30 9.79 17.06
C GLU A 142 16.50 9.24 16.27
N VAL A 143 16.29 9.03 14.99
CA VAL A 143 17.33 8.58 14.04
C VAL A 143 17.62 9.73 13.10
N LEU A 144 18.85 10.22 13.12
CA LEU A 144 19.28 11.24 12.17
C LEU A 144 19.73 10.58 10.86
N VAL A 145 18.99 10.85 9.78
CA VAL A 145 19.29 10.34 8.44
C VAL A 145 19.70 11.50 7.55
N LYS A 146 20.94 11.51 7.08
CA LYS A 146 21.41 12.52 6.12
C LYS A 146 20.98 12.17 4.71
N GLY A 147 20.71 13.17 3.88
CA GLY A 147 20.30 12.95 2.47
C GLY A 147 21.35 12.23 1.60
N THR A 148 22.58 12.10 2.09
CA THR A 148 23.69 11.38 1.45
C THR A 148 23.98 10.02 2.09
N ALA A 149 23.20 9.63 3.11
CA ALA A 149 23.39 8.34 3.78
C ALA A 149 23.13 7.19 2.78
N PRO A 150 23.98 6.15 2.78
CA PRO A 150 23.69 4.94 2.01
C PRO A 150 22.54 4.17 2.66
N ASP A 151 22.02 3.17 1.95
CA ASP A 151 21.10 2.20 2.54
C ASP A 151 21.77 1.56 3.76
N TRP A 152 21.04 1.53 4.86
CA TRP A 152 21.53 1.01 6.12
C TRP A 152 20.64 -0.13 6.61
N TRP A 153 21.26 -1.14 7.17
CA TRP A 153 20.60 -2.25 7.82
C TRP A 153 21.17 -2.41 9.23
N GLY A 154 20.36 -2.20 10.25
CA GLY A 154 20.81 -2.29 11.63
C GLY A 154 19.68 -2.19 12.64
N GLU A 155 20.01 -2.06 13.92
CA GLU A 155 19.07 -2.05 15.03
C GLU A 155 18.93 -0.64 15.62
N ILE A 156 17.69 -0.21 15.83
CA ILE A 156 17.40 0.94 16.67
C ILE A 156 17.45 0.46 18.13
N PRO A 157 18.09 1.22 19.04
CA PRO A 157 18.19 0.83 20.43
C PRO A 157 16.83 0.49 21.06
N PRO A 158 16.77 -0.53 21.94
CA PRO A 158 15.54 -0.90 22.62
C PRO A 158 14.96 0.27 23.42
N THR A 159 13.66 0.42 23.36
CA THR A 159 12.93 1.45 24.08
C THR A 159 12.05 0.81 25.15
N PRO A 160 12.13 1.24 26.43
CA PRO A 160 11.27 0.74 27.49
C PRO A 160 9.79 0.96 27.16
N THR A 161 8.98 -0.05 27.32
CA THR A 161 7.53 0.06 27.15
C THR A 161 6.83 0.70 28.35
N GLY A 162 7.47 0.69 29.52
CA GLY A 162 6.88 1.12 30.78
C GLY A 162 5.86 0.14 31.37
N LEU A 163 5.67 -1.03 30.74
CA LEU A 163 4.79 -2.06 31.27
C LEU A 163 5.40 -2.74 32.49
N THR A 164 4.62 -2.88 33.53
CA THR A 164 5.01 -3.51 34.81
C THR A 164 4.34 -4.87 35.03
N GLU A 165 3.49 -5.27 34.09
CA GLU A 165 2.75 -6.54 34.13
C GLU A 165 2.52 -7.05 32.70
N ASP A 166 2.22 -8.33 32.57
CA ASP A 166 1.90 -8.95 31.29
C ASP A 166 0.62 -8.38 30.70
N ARG A 167 0.63 -8.11 29.41
CA ARG A 167 -0.49 -7.58 28.65
C ARG A 167 -0.72 -8.35 27.37
N TYR A 168 -1.97 -8.55 27.02
CA TYR A 168 -2.36 -9.07 25.73
C TYR A 168 -2.41 -7.92 24.71
N VAL A 169 -1.77 -8.11 23.55
CA VAL A 169 -1.79 -7.16 22.45
C VAL A 169 -2.89 -7.56 21.48
N ALA A 170 -3.93 -6.72 21.37
CA ALA A 170 -5.03 -6.92 20.41
C ALA A 170 -4.71 -6.37 19.03
N ALA A 171 -3.96 -5.26 18.98
CA ALA A 171 -3.54 -4.63 17.73
C ALA A 171 -2.23 -3.86 17.94
N LEU A 172 -1.46 -3.73 16.88
CA LEU A 172 -0.23 -2.95 16.85
C LEU A 172 -0.17 -2.17 15.55
N GLU A 173 0.24 -0.92 15.65
CA GLU A 173 0.54 -0.07 14.52
C GLU A 173 1.88 0.61 14.74
N VAL A 174 2.74 0.56 13.74
CA VAL A 174 4.03 1.25 13.74
C VAL A 174 3.94 2.42 12.77
N ARG A 175 4.41 3.57 13.20
CA ARG A 175 4.37 4.80 12.40
C ARG A 175 5.73 5.47 12.41
N GLU A 176 6.21 5.83 11.24
CA GLU A 176 7.32 6.75 11.11
C GLU A 176 6.81 8.19 11.27
N VAL A 177 7.45 8.92 12.15
CA VAL A 177 7.26 10.37 12.32
C VAL A 177 8.58 11.03 12.00
N ASN A 178 8.61 11.89 11.01
CA ASN A 178 9.81 12.60 10.58
C ASN A 178 9.54 14.09 10.39
N ASP A 179 10.59 14.88 10.23
CA ASP A 179 10.56 16.32 10.03
C ASP A 179 10.59 16.74 8.55
N VAL A 180 10.42 15.78 7.63
CA VAL A 180 10.36 16.07 6.19
C VAL A 180 9.12 16.91 5.91
N ASP A 181 9.31 18.09 5.33
CA ASP A 181 8.22 18.95 4.91
C ASP A 181 7.35 18.24 3.86
N SER A 182 6.11 17.99 4.24
CA SER A 182 5.11 17.40 3.36
C SER A 182 4.43 18.43 2.45
N GLY A 183 4.75 19.70 2.64
CA GLY A 183 4.07 20.82 2.00
C GLY A 183 4.76 21.35 0.75
N GLY A 184 3.99 21.54 -0.31
CA GLY A 184 4.29 22.54 -1.32
C GLY A 184 5.16 22.17 -2.51
N THR A 185 5.64 20.94 -2.65
CA THR A 185 6.43 20.57 -3.85
C THR A 185 5.59 20.16 -5.05
N GLY A 186 4.27 20.21 -4.97
CA GLY A 186 3.37 19.73 -6.02
C GLY A 186 3.37 18.21 -6.23
N ARG A 187 4.08 17.46 -5.40
CA ARG A 187 4.03 16.01 -5.39
C ARG A 187 2.94 15.56 -4.42
N GLU A 188 1.88 15.02 -4.96
CA GLU A 188 0.73 14.50 -4.20
C GLU A 188 0.98 13.15 -3.54
N THR A 189 2.20 12.64 -3.59
CA THR A 189 2.57 11.32 -3.06
C THR A 189 3.64 11.44 -1.99
N VAL A 190 3.76 10.40 -1.18
CA VAL A 190 4.76 10.31 -0.09
C VAL A 190 6.18 10.00 -0.58
N GLY A 191 6.41 9.93 -1.89
CA GLY A 191 7.72 9.60 -2.46
C GLY A 191 8.84 10.45 -1.84
N GLY A 192 9.77 9.81 -1.15
CA GLY A 192 10.86 10.46 -0.45
C GLY A 192 10.49 11.08 0.91
N ARG A 193 9.26 10.88 1.41
CA ARG A 193 8.83 11.33 2.75
C ARG A 193 9.23 10.39 3.86
N TYR A 194 9.17 9.09 3.59
CA TYR A 194 9.53 8.07 4.57
C TYR A 194 10.93 7.56 4.31
N VAL A 195 11.63 7.29 5.37
CA VAL A 195 13.01 6.84 5.38
C VAL A 195 13.10 5.34 5.57
N PHE A 196 12.21 4.78 6.41
CA PHE A 196 12.22 3.35 6.67
C PHE A 196 11.58 2.59 5.50
N HIS A 197 12.38 1.73 4.85
CA HIS A 197 11.90 0.84 3.80
C HIS A 197 11.32 -0.45 4.38
N HIS A 198 12.00 -1.03 5.37
CA HIS A 198 11.54 -2.18 6.14
C HIS A 198 11.76 -1.93 7.63
N MET A 199 10.84 -2.40 8.45
CA MET A 199 10.97 -2.39 9.90
C MET A 199 10.57 -3.75 10.44
N ILE A 200 11.47 -4.34 11.22
CA ILE A 200 11.20 -5.53 12.02
C ILE A 200 11.23 -5.08 13.48
N TRP A 201 10.23 -5.44 14.24
CA TRP A 201 10.16 -5.12 15.65
C TRP A 201 9.91 -6.38 16.46
N GLN A 202 10.40 -6.37 17.68
CA GLN A 202 10.18 -7.43 18.66
C GLN A 202 10.12 -6.83 20.06
N THR A 203 9.46 -7.54 20.96
CA THR A 203 9.53 -7.26 22.39
C THR A 203 10.49 -8.25 23.04
N LYS A 204 11.28 -7.79 23.98
CA LYS A 204 12.15 -8.66 24.80
C LYS A 204 12.02 -8.26 26.25
N VAL A 205 12.15 -9.25 27.15
CA VAL A 205 12.38 -8.99 28.57
C VAL A 205 13.86 -8.84 28.76
N LEU A 206 14.27 -7.78 29.44
CA LEU A 206 15.67 -7.55 29.75
C LEU A 206 15.96 -8.20 31.12
N ASP A 207 16.83 -9.19 31.14
CA ASP A 207 17.24 -9.90 32.37
C ASP A 207 18.14 -9.06 33.30
N ALA A 208 18.68 -7.96 32.80
CA ALA A 208 19.43 -6.98 33.57
C ALA A 208 19.07 -5.55 33.10
N PRO A 209 19.11 -4.56 33.97
CA PRO A 209 18.95 -3.19 33.55
C PRO A 209 20.13 -2.82 32.62
N GLU A 210 19.87 -2.78 31.32
CA GLU A 210 20.77 -2.06 30.42
C GLU A 210 20.76 -0.59 30.87
N GLU A 211 21.92 0.09 30.72
CA GLU A 211 22.00 1.52 30.96
C GLU A 211 20.79 2.21 30.30
N PRO A 212 20.10 3.11 30.98
CA PRO A 212 18.91 3.73 30.43
C PRO A 212 19.27 4.46 29.14
N ILE A 213 18.80 3.92 28.05
CA ILE A 213 18.94 4.57 26.74
C ILE A 213 18.21 5.90 26.84
N ASN A 214 18.95 6.98 26.68
CA ASN A 214 18.34 8.31 26.63
C ASN A 214 17.51 8.43 25.35
N PRO A 215 16.17 8.34 25.40
CA PRO A 215 15.34 8.40 24.21
C PRO A 215 15.37 9.78 23.53
N ALA A 216 15.97 10.77 24.17
CA ALA A 216 16.16 12.12 23.61
C ALA A 216 17.51 12.29 22.91
N ALA A 217 18.42 11.30 23.02
CA ALA A 217 19.68 11.37 22.29
C ALA A 217 19.44 10.90 20.83
N PRO A 218 19.73 11.72 19.82
CA PRO A 218 19.60 11.27 18.43
C PRO A 218 20.60 10.15 18.16
N PHE A 219 20.10 9.11 17.47
CA PHE A 219 20.94 8.01 17.00
C PHE A 219 21.58 8.43 15.67
N ASP A 220 22.90 8.55 15.65
CA ASP A 220 23.65 8.97 14.45
C ASP A 220 24.11 7.73 13.66
N LEU A 221 23.58 7.56 12.46
CA LEU A 221 23.92 6.47 11.55
C LEU A 221 25.35 6.51 11.01
N GLU A 222 26.06 7.62 11.15
CA GLU A 222 27.48 7.73 10.72
C GLU A 222 28.46 7.00 11.63
N VAL A 223 28.04 6.61 12.82
CA VAL A 223 28.92 5.97 13.83
C VAL A 223 28.96 4.45 13.68
N LEU A 224 28.18 3.89 12.76
CA LEU A 224 28.14 2.47 12.41
C LEU A 224 28.79 2.21 11.06
#